data_d269263a5250f26fa40a641e16d191d0
#
_entry.id   d269263a5250f26fa40a641e16d191d0
#
_cell.length_a   1.000
_cell.length_b   1.000
_cell.length_c   1.000
_cell.angle_alpha   90.00
_cell.angle_beta   90.00
_cell.angle_gamma   90.00
#
_symmetry.space_group_name_H-M   'P 1'
#
loop_
_entity.id
_entity.type
_entity.pdbx_description
1 polymer ?
#
loop_
_entity_poly.entity_id
_entity_poly.type
_entity_poly.pdbx_seq_one_letter_code
_entity_poly.pdbx_strand_id
1 'polypeptide(L)'
;MDVFILSEVEQGVMTITLNCPDRLNSFNDVMHQQLADCLKQAERDDTIRCLLITGAGRGFCAGQDLNDRNVDPSGPAPDLGMSVERFYNPLVRCLAALPKPVICAVNGVAAGAGATLALGCDIVLAARSAKFVMAFSKLGLVPDCGGSWVLPRVAGRARAVGLLMLGDNLSAEQAAQWGMIWQVVDDAELKDTALTMARHFATQPTYGLGLIKKALQLSETNTLDQQLELERDYQRMAGRSDDYREGVSAFLAKRPPQFSGK
;
A
#
# COMPACT_ATOMS: atom_id res chain seq x y z
N MET A 1 -7.03 -4.22 -25.81
CA MET A 1 -6.28 -3.38 -24.87
C MET A 1 -5.47 -4.31 -24.01
N ASP A 2 -4.22 -4.00 -23.82
CA ASP A 2 -3.37 -4.82 -22.95
C ASP A 2 -3.86 -4.72 -21.49
N VAL A 3 -3.84 -5.85 -20.79
CA VAL A 3 -4.31 -5.96 -19.41
C VAL A 3 -3.08 -5.98 -18.50
N PHE A 4 -2.75 -4.80 -17.96
CA PHE A 4 -1.61 -4.62 -17.05
C PHE A 4 -1.97 -4.73 -15.57
N ILE A 5 -3.28 -4.74 -15.25
CA ILE A 5 -3.79 -5.01 -13.92
C ILE A 5 -4.79 -6.15 -14.01
N LEU A 6 -4.57 -7.19 -13.23
CA LEU A 6 -5.58 -8.21 -12.98
C LEU A 6 -6.26 -7.87 -11.65
N SER A 7 -7.59 -7.91 -11.62
CA SER A 7 -8.35 -7.72 -10.40
C SER A 7 -9.41 -8.81 -10.24
N GLU A 8 -9.50 -9.35 -9.03
CA GLU A 8 -10.46 -10.37 -8.66
C GLU A 8 -11.06 -10.01 -7.29
N VAL A 9 -12.37 -10.18 -7.16
CA VAL A 9 -13.08 -9.97 -5.88
C VAL A 9 -13.61 -11.29 -5.39
N GLU A 10 -13.09 -11.77 -4.27
CA GLU A 10 -13.52 -13.02 -3.65
C GLU A 10 -13.60 -12.84 -2.12
N GLN A 11 -14.71 -13.27 -1.51
CA GLN A 11 -14.90 -13.27 -0.04
C GLN A 11 -14.61 -11.89 0.61
N GLY A 12 -15.00 -10.81 -0.05
CA GLY A 12 -14.78 -9.45 0.46
C GLY A 12 -13.37 -8.90 0.26
N VAL A 13 -12.49 -9.63 -0.40
CA VAL A 13 -11.13 -9.21 -0.75
C VAL A 13 -11.06 -8.86 -2.23
N MET A 14 -10.59 -7.66 -2.55
CA MET A 14 -10.14 -7.33 -3.90
C MET A 14 -8.64 -7.58 -4.01
N THR A 15 -8.25 -8.60 -4.77
CA THR A 15 -6.85 -8.85 -5.12
C THR A 15 -6.50 -8.10 -6.41
N ILE A 16 -5.49 -7.24 -6.34
CA ILE A 16 -4.95 -6.46 -7.46
C ILE A 16 -3.56 -6.98 -7.76
N THR A 17 -3.35 -7.51 -8.97
CA THR A 17 -2.05 -8.00 -9.42
C THR A 17 -1.51 -7.10 -10.51
N LEU A 18 -0.33 -6.49 -10.28
CA LEU A 18 0.44 -5.79 -11.30
C LEU A 18 0.91 -6.82 -12.32
N ASN A 19 0.50 -6.69 -13.60
CA ASN A 19 0.62 -7.77 -14.60
C ASN A 19 1.39 -7.33 -15.85
N CYS A 20 2.67 -7.07 -15.67
CA CYS A 20 3.64 -6.87 -16.76
C CYS A 20 4.97 -7.55 -16.38
N PRO A 21 4.99 -8.90 -16.17
CA PRO A 21 6.13 -9.62 -15.60
C PRO A 21 7.41 -9.48 -16.41
N ASP A 22 7.34 -9.35 -17.73
CA ASP A 22 8.47 -9.18 -18.62
C ASP A 22 9.24 -7.87 -18.37
N ARG A 23 8.55 -6.86 -17.81
CA ARG A 23 9.12 -5.57 -17.39
C ARG A 23 9.14 -5.41 -15.87
N LEU A 24 9.14 -6.52 -15.13
CA LEU A 24 9.06 -6.51 -13.65
C LEU A 24 7.95 -5.61 -13.11
N ASN A 25 6.80 -5.60 -13.78
CA ASN A 25 5.61 -4.83 -13.42
C ASN A 25 5.88 -3.32 -13.27
N SER A 26 6.78 -2.77 -14.10
CA SER A 26 7.02 -1.32 -14.14
C SER A 26 5.80 -0.57 -14.65
N PHE A 27 5.57 0.62 -14.07
CA PHE A 27 4.43 1.46 -14.36
C PHE A 27 4.53 2.11 -15.73
N ASN A 28 3.46 2.01 -16.51
CA ASN A 28 3.15 2.82 -17.68
C ASN A 28 1.79 3.52 -17.49
N ASP A 29 1.44 4.42 -18.42
CA ASP A 29 0.20 5.20 -18.34
C ASP A 29 -1.05 4.31 -18.27
N VAL A 30 -1.08 3.18 -19.00
CA VAL A 30 -2.22 2.27 -19.03
C VAL A 30 -2.37 1.54 -17.70
N MET A 31 -1.25 1.06 -17.12
CA MET A 31 -1.27 0.41 -15.79
C MET A 31 -1.76 1.38 -14.71
N HIS A 32 -1.31 2.64 -14.75
CA HIS A 32 -1.80 3.67 -13.81
C HIS A 32 -3.30 3.88 -13.92
N GLN A 33 -3.84 3.97 -15.14
CA GLN A 33 -5.27 4.15 -15.34
C GLN A 33 -6.07 2.94 -14.84
N GLN A 34 -5.65 1.72 -15.17
CA GLN A 34 -6.30 0.49 -14.73
C GLN A 34 -6.25 0.34 -13.21
N LEU A 35 -5.12 0.67 -12.58
CA LEU A 35 -5.01 0.66 -11.12
C LEU A 35 -5.93 1.69 -10.46
N ALA A 36 -6.00 2.91 -11.01
CA ALA A 36 -6.90 3.94 -10.52
C ALA A 36 -8.38 3.51 -10.61
N ASP A 37 -8.76 2.80 -11.67
CA ASP A 37 -10.14 2.31 -11.83
C ASP A 37 -10.46 1.19 -10.82
N CYS A 38 -9.51 0.28 -10.53
CA CYS A 38 -9.65 -0.70 -9.46
C CYS A 38 -9.83 -0.03 -8.08
N LEU A 39 -9.05 1.00 -7.78
CA LEU A 39 -9.16 1.72 -6.51
C LEU A 39 -10.49 2.48 -6.37
N LYS A 40 -10.99 3.08 -7.46
CA LYS A 40 -12.33 3.70 -7.48
C LYS A 40 -13.44 2.67 -7.26
N GLN A 41 -13.32 1.47 -7.84
CA GLN A 41 -14.23 0.38 -7.58
C GLN A 41 -14.19 0.00 -6.10
N ALA A 42 -12.99 -0.22 -5.56
CA ALA A 42 -12.80 -0.58 -4.15
C ALA A 42 -13.36 0.47 -3.18
N GLU A 43 -13.31 1.75 -3.54
CA GLU A 43 -13.88 2.83 -2.72
C GLU A 43 -15.41 2.76 -2.67
N ARG A 44 -16.07 2.48 -3.83
CA ARG A 44 -17.54 2.56 -4.00
C ARG A 44 -18.28 1.29 -3.64
N ASP A 45 -17.62 0.16 -3.71
CA ASP A 45 -18.25 -1.15 -3.52
C ASP A 45 -18.08 -1.62 -2.07
N ASP A 46 -19.14 -1.53 -1.29
CA ASP A 46 -19.18 -1.95 0.13
C ASP A 46 -18.95 -3.45 0.32
N THR A 47 -19.10 -4.27 -0.72
CA THR A 47 -18.80 -5.70 -0.65
C THR A 47 -17.29 -5.97 -0.60
N ILE A 48 -16.47 -5.03 -1.06
CA ILE A 48 -15.02 -5.07 -0.94
C ILE A 48 -14.63 -4.47 0.41
N ARG A 49 -14.04 -5.29 1.28
CA ARG A 49 -13.70 -4.92 2.66
C ARG A 49 -12.22 -4.85 2.94
N CYS A 50 -11.40 -5.47 2.08
CA CYS A 50 -9.94 -5.43 2.15
C CYS A 50 -9.34 -5.48 0.74
N LEU A 51 -8.22 -4.81 0.53
CA LEU A 51 -7.42 -4.90 -0.69
C LEU A 51 -6.14 -5.70 -0.43
N LEU A 52 -5.75 -6.50 -1.44
CA LEU A 52 -4.46 -7.15 -1.50
C LEU A 52 -3.77 -6.77 -2.82
N ILE A 53 -2.59 -6.16 -2.75
CA ILE A 53 -1.81 -5.74 -3.91
C ILE A 53 -0.55 -6.62 -4.00
N THR A 54 -0.28 -7.18 -5.18
CA THR A 54 0.92 -8.00 -5.45
C THR A 54 1.38 -7.85 -6.90
N GLY A 55 2.50 -8.47 -7.26
CA GLY A 55 3.03 -8.48 -8.63
C GLY A 55 2.97 -9.85 -9.28
N ALA A 56 2.76 -9.92 -10.59
CA ALA A 56 2.88 -11.14 -11.36
C ALA A 56 4.35 -11.52 -11.59
N GLY A 57 4.65 -12.80 -11.65
CA GLY A 57 5.98 -13.32 -11.97
C GLY A 57 7.00 -13.09 -10.84
N ARG A 58 8.26 -12.80 -11.21
CA ARG A 58 9.41 -12.77 -10.30
C ARG A 58 9.65 -11.45 -9.57
N GLY A 59 8.93 -10.39 -9.90
CA GLY A 59 9.09 -9.06 -9.31
C GLY A 59 7.79 -8.51 -8.79
N PHE A 60 7.87 -7.65 -7.77
CA PHE A 60 6.70 -6.90 -7.35
C PHE A 60 6.44 -5.74 -8.31
N CYS A 61 7.33 -4.75 -8.35
CA CYS A 61 7.24 -3.60 -9.24
C CYS A 61 8.59 -2.88 -9.34
N ALA A 62 9.11 -2.69 -10.55
CA ALA A 62 10.39 -2.01 -10.77
C ALA A 62 10.29 -0.47 -10.82
N GLY A 63 9.12 0.11 -10.51
CA GLY A 63 8.88 1.55 -10.57
C GLY A 63 8.42 2.02 -11.94
N GLN A 64 8.80 3.22 -12.37
CA GLN A 64 8.43 3.75 -13.67
C GLN A 64 9.13 3.00 -14.80
N ASP A 65 8.40 2.66 -15.86
CA ASP A 65 9.02 2.16 -17.09
C ASP A 65 9.79 3.29 -17.78
N LEU A 66 11.11 3.16 -17.79
CA LEU A 66 11.99 4.18 -18.40
C LEU A 66 11.96 4.15 -19.93
N ASN A 67 11.49 3.05 -20.55
CA ASN A 67 11.33 2.99 -22.00
C ASN A 67 10.17 3.87 -22.48
N ASP A 68 9.17 4.10 -21.65
CA ASP A 68 8.04 4.99 -21.96
C ASP A 68 8.43 6.48 -21.80
N ARG A 69 9.59 6.76 -21.17
CA ARG A 69 10.15 8.11 -21.09
C ARG A 69 11.12 8.33 -22.21
N ASN A 70 10.60 8.86 -23.31
CA ASN A 70 11.43 9.22 -24.48
C ASN A 70 12.38 10.38 -24.11
N VAL A 71 13.53 10.06 -23.51
CA VAL A 71 14.56 11.03 -23.17
C VAL A 71 15.45 11.19 -24.40
N ASP A 72 15.15 12.18 -25.23
CA ASP A 72 16.05 12.61 -26.30
C ASP A 72 17.18 13.44 -25.67
N PRO A 73 18.46 12.98 -25.76
CA PRO A 73 19.58 13.74 -25.19
C PRO A 73 19.77 15.13 -25.81
N SER A 74 19.22 15.34 -27.04
CA SER A 74 19.28 16.60 -27.77
C SER A 74 17.99 17.43 -27.66
N GLY A 75 16.94 16.86 -27.09
CA GLY A 75 15.64 17.49 -26.94
C GLY A 75 15.47 18.27 -25.62
N PRO A 76 14.33 18.91 -25.41
CA PRO A 76 14.03 19.56 -24.14
C PRO A 76 13.89 18.52 -23.04
N ALA A 77 14.36 18.85 -21.82
CA ALA A 77 14.22 18.01 -20.66
C ALA A 77 12.72 17.72 -20.38
N PRO A 78 12.33 16.45 -20.12
CA PRO A 78 10.95 16.11 -19.84
C PRO A 78 10.51 16.69 -18.48
N ASP A 79 9.29 17.20 -18.40
CA ASP A 79 8.69 17.59 -17.11
C ASP A 79 8.19 16.33 -16.38
N LEU A 80 9.04 15.79 -15.52
CA LEU A 80 8.69 14.61 -14.70
C LEU A 80 7.65 14.93 -13.64
N GLY A 81 7.53 16.20 -13.22
CA GLY A 81 6.51 16.66 -12.26
C GLY A 81 5.10 16.42 -12.79
N MET A 82 4.88 16.57 -14.09
CA MET A 82 3.58 16.28 -14.72
C MET A 82 3.15 14.81 -14.54
N SER A 83 4.07 13.85 -14.71
CA SER A 83 3.76 12.43 -14.48
C SER A 83 3.44 12.15 -13.00
N VAL A 84 4.22 12.77 -12.10
CA VAL A 84 3.99 12.63 -10.65
C VAL A 84 2.60 13.18 -10.28
N GLU A 85 2.25 14.37 -10.74
CA GLU A 85 0.94 14.99 -10.43
C GLU A 85 -0.23 14.22 -11.08
N ARG A 86 -0.06 13.73 -12.29
CA ARG A 86 -1.13 13.05 -13.01
C ARG A 86 -1.41 11.66 -12.49
N PHE A 87 -0.38 10.90 -12.08
CA PHE A 87 -0.50 9.48 -11.80
C PHE A 87 -0.15 9.11 -10.36
N TYR A 88 1.04 9.50 -9.86
CA TYR A 88 1.52 9.02 -8.57
C TYR A 88 0.86 9.71 -7.38
N ASN A 89 0.72 11.03 -7.41
CA ASN A 89 0.09 11.76 -6.31
C ASN A 89 -1.36 11.33 -6.08
N PRO A 90 -2.23 11.20 -7.12
CA PRO A 90 -3.58 10.68 -6.93
C PRO A 90 -3.61 9.24 -6.41
N LEU A 91 -2.69 8.37 -6.86
CA LEU A 91 -2.59 6.99 -6.39
C LEU A 91 -2.30 6.94 -4.89
N VAL A 92 -1.27 7.66 -4.44
CA VAL A 92 -0.89 7.70 -3.01
C VAL A 92 -2.01 8.28 -2.14
N ARG A 93 -2.62 9.39 -2.58
CA ARG A 93 -3.74 10.01 -1.87
C ARG A 93 -4.94 9.05 -1.77
N CYS A 94 -5.24 8.33 -2.84
CA CYS A 94 -6.34 7.36 -2.86
C CYS A 94 -6.09 6.21 -1.88
N LEU A 95 -4.90 5.59 -1.91
CA LEU A 95 -4.55 4.51 -0.98
C LEU A 95 -4.57 4.95 0.48
N ALA A 96 -4.07 6.16 0.75
CA ALA A 96 -4.10 6.74 2.09
C ALA A 96 -5.54 7.02 2.56
N ALA A 97 -6.38 7.58 1.69
CA ALA A 97 -7.75 7.97 2.04
C ALA A 97 -8.73 6.79 2.09
N LEU A 98 -8.41 5.65 1.44
CA LEU A 98 -9.31 4.50 1.36
C LEU A 98 -9.66 3.98 2.77
N PRO A 99 -10.96 3.97 3.17
CA PRO A 99 -11.36 3.57 4.52
C PRO A 99 -11.43 2.04 4.69
N LYS A 100 -10.51 1.33 4.04
CA LYS A 100 -10.42 -0.13 4.02
C LYS A 100 -8.95 -0.53 4.18
N PRO A 101 -8.63 -1.65 4.86
CA PRO A 101 -7.27 -2.15 4.93
C PRO A 101 -6.70 -2.46 3.55
N VAL A 102 -5.44 -2.09 3.34
CA VAL A 102 -4.67 -2.38 2.13
C VAL A 102 -3.43 -3.17 2.53
N ILE A 103 -3.38 -4.43 2.12
CA ILE A 103 -2.23 -5.32 2.30
C ILE A 103 -1.39 -5.30 1.02
N CYS A 104 -0.09 -5.22 1.17
CA CYS A 104 0.85 -5.39 0.06
C CYS A 104 1.66 -6.69 0.26
N ALA A 105 1.63 -7.58 -0.72
CA ALA A 105 2.43 -8.80 -0.77
C ALA A 105 3.56 -8.60 -1.78
N VAL A 106 4.75 -8.28 -1.28
CA VAL A 106 5.95 -8.00 -2.10
C VAL A 106 6.64 -9.32 -2.46
N ASN A 107 6.32 -9.84 -3.65
CA ASN A 107 6.76 -11.17 -4.12
C ASN A 107 8.17 -11.18 -4.74
N GLY A 108 8.86 -10.05 -4.80
CA GLY A 108 10.19 -9.96 -5.39
C GLY A 108 10.75 -8.55 -5.31
N VAL A 109 11.47 -8.12 -6.35
CA VAL A 109 12.06 -6.77 -6.36
C VAL A 109 10.96 -5.72 -6.38
N ALA A 110 11.06 -4.77 -5.45
CA ALA A 110 10.29 -3.54 -5.38
C ALA A 110 11.28 -2.36 -5.51
N ALA A 111 11.19 -1.57 -6.58
CA ALA A 111 12.16 -0.52 -6.84
C ALA A 111 11.50 0.84 -7.12
N GLY A 112 12.15 1.93 -6.71
CA GLY A 112 11.66 3.29 -6.92
C GLY A 112 10.21 3.47 -6.45
N ALA A 113 9.34 3.96 -7.34
CA ALA A 113 7.91 4.12 -7.08
C ALA A 113 7.20 2.81 -6.66
N GLY A 114 7.68 1.64 -7.11
CA GLY A 114 7.14 0.35 -6.67
C GLY A 114 7.46 0.06 -5.20
N ALA A 115 8.66 0.40 -4.74
CA ALA A 115 9.01 0.24 -3.33
C ALA A 115 8.26 1.23 -2.44
N THR A 116 8.13 2.49 -2.87
CA THR A 116 7.41 3.51 -2.10
C THR A 116 5.90 3.26 -2.07
N LEU A 117 5.32 2.74 -3.16
CA LEU A 117 3.93 2.25 -3.19
C LEU A 117 3.69 1.14 -2.16
N ALA A 118 4.58 0.12 -2.14
CA ALA A 118 4.45 -0.98 -1.20
C ALA A 118 4.48 -0.49 0.25
N LEU A 119 5.45 0.38 0.58
CA LEU A 119 5.59 0.97 1.93
C LEU A 119 4.49 1.97 2.31
N GLY A 120 3.74 2.46 1.33
CA GLY A 120 2.56 3.30 1.53
C GLY A 120 1.27 2.53 1.83
N CYS A 121 1.28 1.20 1.74
CA CYS A 121 0.17 0.33 2.15
C CYS A 121 0.13 0.16 3.67
N ASP A 122 -1.03 -0.28 4.21
CA ASP A 122 -1.22 -0.37 5.65
C ASP A 122 -0.43 -1.52 6.28
N ILE A 123 -0.36 -2.67 5.60
CA ILE A 123 0.41 -3.84 6.06
C ILE A 123 1.20 -4.39 4.89
N VAL A 124 2.50 -4.56 5.09
CA VAL A 124 3.40 -5.08 4.07
C VAL A 124 3.96 -6.43 4.49
N LEU A 125 3.69 -7.46 3.69
CA LEU A 125 4.32 -8.76 3.75
C LEU A 125 5.33 -8.85 2.60
N ALA A 126 6.50 -9.44 2.82
CA ALA A 126 7.47 -9.62 1.76
C ALA A 126 7.98 -11.07 1.71
N ALA A 127 8.14 -11.58 0.50
CA ALA A 127 8.88 -12.81 0.28
C ALA A 127 10.31 -12.66 0.82
N ARG A 128 10.89 -13.74 1.34
CA ARG A 128 12.26 -13.73 1.87
C ARG A 128 13.29 -13.29 0.82
N SER A 129 13.07 -13.65 -0.45
CA SER A 129 13.91 -13.25 -1.57
C SER A 129 13.68 -11.80 -2.04
N ALA A 130 12.64 -11.12 -1.55
CA ALA A 130 12.29 -9.77 -1.97
C ALA A 130 13.34 -8.73 -1.57
N LYS A 131 13.42 -7.67 -2.36
CA LYS A 131 14.37 -6.56 -2.14
C LYS A 131 13.66 -5.23 -2.36
N PHE A 132 13.97 -4.27 -1.50
CA PHE A 132 13.55 -2.88 -1.65
C PHE A 132 14.72 -2.05 -2.16
N VAL A 133 14.51 -1.28 -3.23
CA VAL A 133 15.58 -0.51 -3.91
C VAL A 133 15.13 0.92 -4.11
N MET A 134 15.77 1.86 -3.41
CA MET A 134 15.46 3.30 -3.53
C MET A 134 16.38 3.96 -4.55
N ALA A 135 16.30 3.56 -5.83
CA ALA A 135 17.27 3.88 -6.88
C ALA A 135 17.21 5.33 -7.41
N PHE A 136 16.45 6.22 -6.79
CA PHE A 136 16.23 7.59 -7.27
C PHE A 136 17.53 8.36 -7.45
N SER A 137 18.43 8.34 -6.47
CA SER A 137 19.73 9.04 -6.52
C SER A 137 20.62 8.56 -7.67
N LYS A 138 20.52 7.28 -8.05
CA LYS A 138 21.28 6.70 -9.19
C LYS A 138 20.82 7.24 -10.54
N LEU A 139 19.65 7.83 -10.60
CA LEU A 139 19.08 8.49 -11.78
C LEU A 139 19.14 10.02 -11.66
N GLY A 140 19.76 10.57 -10.62
CA GLY A 140 19.78 12.01 -10.35
C GLY A 140 18.40 12.57 -9.95
N LEU A 141 17.51 11.72 -9.44
CA LEU A 141 16.13 12.08 -9.06
C LEU A 141 15.96 12.13 -7.55
N VAL A 142 14.89 12.79 -7.12
CA VAL A 142 14.39 12.74 -5.75
C VAL A 142 13.32 11.67 -5.62
N PRO A 143 13.08 11.12 -4.41
CA PRO A 143 11.99 10.18 -4.19
C PRO A 143 10.63 10.78 -4.51
N ASP A 144 9.82 10.03 -5.23
CA ASP A 144 8.40 10.30 -5.51
C ASP A 144 7.48 9.29 -4.81
N CYS A 145 6.21 9.27 -5.18
CA CYS A 145 5.22 8.34 -4.63
C CYS A 145 5.19 8.32 -3.08
N GLY A 146 5.44 9.46 -2.44
CA GLY A 146 5.47 9.59 -0.98
C GLY A 146 6.75 9.05 -0.32
N GLY A 147 7.77 8.62 -1.06
CA GLY A 147 8.96 7.97 -0.52
C GLY A 147 9.73 8.82 0.51
N SER A 148 9.89 10.11 0.26
CA SER A 148 10.55 11.03 1.21
C SER A 148 9.70 11.32 2.46
N TRP A 149 8.41 11.03 2.41
CA TRP A 149 7.50 11.17 3.54
C TRP A 149 7.42 9.89 4.38
N VAL A 150 7.23 8.72 3.74
CA VAL A 150 7.01 7.45 4.45
C VAL A 150 8.31 6.89 5.06
N LEU A 151 9.43 6.90 4.30
CA LEU A 151 10.65 6.25 4.74
C LEU A 151 11.19 6.75 6.07
N PRO A 152 11.32 8.07 6.33
CA PRO A 152 11.83 8.54 7.64
C PRO A 152 10.88 8.19 8.80
N ARG A 153 9.59 7.95 8.52
CA ARG A 153 8.59 7.57 9.53
C ARG A 153 8.69 6.11 9.91
N VAL A 154 8.90 5.23 8.92
CA VAL A 154 8.97 3.77 9.18
C VAL A 154 10.38 3.27 9.54
N ALA A 155 11.44 3.92 9.04
CA ALA A 155 12.83 3.48 9.26
C ALA A 155 13.64 4.41 10.18
N GLY A 156 13.12 5.59 10.46
CA GLY A 156 13.87 6.68 11.09
C GLY A 156 14.77 7.43 10.10
N ARG A 157 15.09 8.70 10.43
CA ARG A 157 15.78 9.61 9.51
C ARG A 157 17.14 9.08 9.03
N ALA A 158 17.95 8.50 9.90
CA ALA A 158 19.30 8.06 9.53
C ALA A 158 19.28 6.96 8.44
N ARG A 159 18.43 5.96 8.62
CA ARG A 159 18.27 4.86 7.65
C ARG A 159 17.64 5.35 6.35
N ALA A 160 16.63 6.22 6.44
CA ALA A 160 15.99 6.81 5.25
C ALA A 160 17.01 7.60 4.41
N VAL A 161 17.85 8.43 5.03
CA VAL A 161 18.92 9.17 4.33
C VAL A 161 19.89 8.21 3.66
N GLY A 162 20.37 7.17 4.37
CA GLY A 162 21.26 6.17 3.81
C GLY A 162 20.65 5.48 2.59
N LEU A 163 19.42 4.93 2.72
CA LEU A 163 18.72 4.25 1.63
C LEU A 163 18.52 5.15 0.40
N LEU A 164 18.07 6.39 0.62
CA LEU A 164 17.72 7.29 -0.48
C LEU A 164 18.94 7.86 -1.18
N MET A 165 20.03 8.15 -0.44
CA MET A 165 21.24 8.74 -1.04
C MET A 165 22.17 7.70 -1.65
N LEU A 166 22.33 6.51 -1.04
CA LEU A 166 23.16 5.44 -1.56
C LEU A 166 22.45 4.62 -2.65
N GLY A 167 21.13 4.46 -2.53
CA GLY A 167 20.33 3.67 -3.47
C GLY A 167 20.69 2.18 -3.46
N ASP A 168 21.13 1.65 -2.32
CA ASP A 168 21.49 0.25 -2.17
C ASP A 168 20.25 -0.65 -2.01
N ASN A 169 20.47 -1.94 -2.27
CA ASN A 169 19.44 -2.95 -2.06
C ASN A 169 19.25 -3.22 -0.58
N LEU A 170 18.02 -3.18 -0.11
CA LEU A 170 17.62 -3.59 1.24
C LEU A 170 16.91 -4.94 1.15
N SER A 171 17.36 -5.95 1.91
CA SER A 171 16.68 -7.25 1.97
C SER A 171 15.35 -7.14 2.75
N ALA A 172 14.45 -8.10 2.50
CA ALA A 172 13.19 -8.19 3.23
C ALA A 172 13.41 -8.35 4.74
N GLU A 173 14.38 -9.20 5.15
CA GLU A 173 14.72 -9.38 6.56
C GLU A 173 15.18 -8.09 7.22
N GLN A 174 16.04 -7.34 6.53
CA GLN A 174 16.54 -6.08 7.07
C GLN A 174 15.43 -5.02 7.13
N ALA A 175 14.52 -5.00 6.14
CA ALA A 175 13.34 -4.13 6.16
C ALA A 175 12.42 -4.45 7.35
N ALA A 176 12.20 -5.73 7.67
CA ALA A 176 11.43 -6.15 8.84
C ALA A 176 12.14 -5.79 10.15
N GLN A 177 13.45 -6.04 10.27
CA GLN A 177 14.25 -5.65 11.45
C GLN A 177 14.24 -4.13 11.70
N TRP A 178 14.09 -3.34 10.65
CA TRP A 178 13.99 -1.88 10.76
C TRP A 178 12.57 -1.36 11.03
N GLY A 179 11.58 -2.26 11.04
CA GLY A 179 10.18 -1.90 11.24
C GLY A 179 9.51 -1.29 10.00
N MET A 180 10.12 -1.43 8.83
CA MET A 180 9.58 -0.90 7.57
C MET A 180 8.44 -1.74 7.02
N ILE A 181 8.43 -3.03 7.31
CA ILE A 181 7.40 -3.99 6.89
C ILE A 181 6.92 -4.82 8.08
N TRP A 182 5.72 -5.37 7.96
CA TRP A 182 5.12 -6.16 9.03
C TRP A 182 5.82 -7.52 9.23
N GLN A 183 6.05 -8.26 8.12
CA GLN A 183 6.54 -9.63 8.22
C GLN A 183 7.27 -10.07 6.94
N VAL A 184 8.31 -10.90 7.12
CA VAL A 184 8.90 -11.71 6.06
C VAL A 184 8.26 -13.10 6.07
N VAL A 185 7.94 -13.60 4.88
CA VAL A 185 7.31 -14.90 4.66
C VAL A 185 8.17 -15.70 3.66
N ASP A 186 8.21 -17.00 3.80
CA ASP A 186 8.87 -17.84 2.79
C ASP A 186 8.19 -17.67 1.42
N ASP A 187 8.98 -17.66 0.36
CA ASP A 187 8.50 -17.27 -0.98
C ASP A 187 7.28 -18.09 -1.42
N ALA A 188 7.28 -19.40 -1.14
CA ALA A 188 6.17 -20.29 -1.49
C ALA A 188 4.87 -20.02 -0.69
N GLU A 189 4.98 -19.40 0.49
CA GLU A 189 3.87 -19.19 1.43
C GLU A 189 3.29 -17.79 1.34
N LEU A 190 3.97 -16.86 0.67
CA LEU A 190 3.60 -15.44 0.66
C LEU A 190 2.15 -15.22 0.21
N LYS A 191 1.74 -15.84 -0.90
CA LYS A 191 0.40 -15.67 -1.47
C LYS A 191 -0.67 -16.13 -0.48
N ASP A 192 -0.53 -17.31 0.08
CA ASP A 192 -1.51 -17.91 0.97
C ASP A 192 -1.58 -17.16 2.31
N THR A 193 -0.43 -16.73 2.84
CA THR A 193 -0.35 -15.92 4.05
C THR A 193 -1.04 -14.57 3.84
N ALA A 194 -0.78 -13.89 2.73
CA ALA A 194 -1.38 -12.61 2.42
C ALA A 194 -2.90 -12.71 2.20
N LEU A 195 -3.37 -13.74 1.48
CA LEU A 195 -4.80 -14.00 1.27
C LEU A 195 -5.51 -14.34 2.59
N THR A 196 -4.88 -15.14 3.45
CA THR A 196 -5.43 -15.48 4.78
C THR A 196 -5.61 -14.21 5.63
N MET A 197 -4.60 -13.34 5.65
CA MET A 197 -4.68 -12.06 6.35
C MET A 197 -5.75 -11.14 5.74
N ALA A 198 -5.84 -11.06 4.42
CA ALA A 198 -6.84 -10.23 3.74
C ALA A 198 -8.28 -10.72 4.01
N ARG A 199 -8.51 -12.03 3.96
CA ARG A 199 -9.80 -12.65 4.31
C ARG A 199 -10.15 -12.42 5.79
N HIS A 200 -9.17 -12.48 6.67
CA HIS A 200 -9.38 -12.09 8.07
C HIS A 200 -9.90 -10.65 8.16
N PHE A 201 -9.22 -9.68 7.54
CA PHE A 201 -9.68 -8.29 7.54
C PHE A 201 -11.04 -8.10 6.89
N ALA A 202 -11.36 -8.86 5.85
CA ALA A 202 -12.68 -8.80 5.21
C ALA A 202 -13.84 -9.24 6.13
N THR A 203 -13.56 -9.96 7.20
CA THR A 203 -14.56 -10.34 8.23
C THR A 203 -14.59 -9.40 9.43
N GLN A 204 -13.67 -8.42 9.52
CA GLN A 204 -13.54 -7.51 10.66
C GLN A 204 -14.41 -6.24 10.50
N PRO A 205 -14.60 -5.41 11.53
CA PRO A 205 -15.42 -4.20 11.47
C PRO A 205 -14.75 -3.14 10.57
N THR A 206 -15.00 -3.18 9.27
CA THR A 206 -14.32 -2.37 8.25
C THR A 206 -14.42 -0.87 8.53
N TYR A 207 -15.60 -0.40 9.00
CA TYR A 207 -15.76 0.99 9.39
C TYR A 207 -14.80 1.40 10.52
N GLY A 208 -14.72 0.59 11.57
CA GLY A 208 -13.79 0.81 12.69
C GLY A 208 -12.33 0.78 12.24
N LEU A 209 -11.96 -0.18 11.37
CA LEU A 209 -10.61 -0.26 10.81
C LEU A 209 -10.25 0.98 9.98
N GLY A 210 -11.20 1.51 9.21
CA GLY A 210 -11.03 2.76 8.46
C GLY A 210 -10.78 3.95 9.38
N LEU A 211 -11.48 4.05 10.51
CA LEU A 211 -11.25 5.09 11.52
C LEU A 211 -9.88 4.96 12.19
N ILE A 212 -9.44 3.72 12.50
CA ILE A 212 -8.08 3.46 13.04
C ILE A 212 -7.03 3.96 12.04
N LYS A 213 -7.11 3.55 10.78
CA LYS A 213 -6.20 4.00 9.71
C LYS A 213 -6.11 5.52 9.65
N LYS A 214 -7.25 6.19 9.64
CA LYS A 214 -7.32 7.66 9.57
C LYS A 214 -6.77 8.33 10.84
N ALA A 215 -7.03 7.76 12.02
CA ALA A 215 -6.50 8.28 13.27
C ALA A 215 -4.96 8.21 13.30
N LEU A 216 -4.37 7.09 12.86
CA LEU A 216 -2.93 6.92 12.77
C LEU A 216 -2.30 7.92 11.80
N GLN A 217 -2.90 8.16 10.63
CA GLN A 217 -2.40 9.13 9.66
C GLN A 217 -2.44 10.57 10.20
N LEU A 218 -3.51 10.95 10.89
CA LEU A 218 -3.65 12.28 11.47
C LEU A 218 -2.72 12.49 12.67
N SER A 219 -2.35 11.43 13.40
CA SER A 219 -1.41 11.50 14.51
C SER A 219 -0.02 12.00 14.10
N GLU A 220 0.34 11.89 12.82
CA GLU A 220 1.60 12.37 12.25
C GLU A 220 1.75 13.90 12.30
N THR A 221 0.64 14.62 12.41
CA THR A 221 0.61 16.09 12.37
C THR A 221 -0.13 16.72 13.55
N ASN A 222 -0.97 15.96 14.26
CA ASN A 222 -1.73 16.45 15.40
C ASN A 222 -0.82 16.66 16.62
N THR A 223 -1.15 17.66 17.43
CA THR A 223 -0.70 17.70 18.84
C THR A 223 -1.42 16.63 19.64
N LEU A 224 -0.94 16.29 20.84
CA LEU A 224 -1.60 15.33 21.72
C LEU A 224 -3.07 15.70 21.98
N ASP A 225 -3.34 16.97 22.29
CA ASP A 225 -4.71 17.43 22.56
C ASP A 225 -5.62 17.29 21.34
N GLN A 226 -5.13 17.63 20.14
CA GLN A 226 -5.87 17.43 18.90
C GLN A 226 -6.14 15.95 18.64
N GLN A 227 -5.17 15.08 18.94
CA GLN A 227 -5.34 13.64 18.77
C GLN A 227 -6.37 13.07 19.74
N LEU A 228 -6.35 13.46 21.00
CA LEU A 228 -7.33 13.03 22.00
C LEU A 228 -8.76 13.47 21.64
N GLU A 229 -8.94 14.70 21.12
CA GLU A 229 -10.23 15.17 20.62
C GLU A 229 -10.70 14.33 19.42
N LEU A 230 -9.80 14.01 18.49
CA LEU A 230 -10.09 13.16 17.33
C LEU A 230 -10.50 11.75 17.78
N GLU A 231 -9.74 11.14 18.69
CA GLU A 231 -10.03 9.80 19.22
C GLU A 231 -11.40 9.75 19.91
N ARG A 232 -11.73 10.76 20.72
CA ARG A 232 -13.07 10.89 21.33
C ARG A 232 -14.16 10.88 20.24
N ASP A 233 -13.98 11.66 19.17
CA ASP A 233 -14.97 11.77 18.12
C ASP A 233 -15.09 10.49 17.30
N TYR A 234 -13.97 9.82 17.01
CA TYR A 234 -13.97 8.53 16.32
C TYR A 234 -14.54 7.41 17.18
N GLN A 235 -14.31 7.41 18.50
CA GLN A 235 -14.96 6.48 19.43
C GLN A 235 -16.49 6.70 19.43
N ARG A 236 -16.93 7.94 19.39
CA ARG A 236 -18.38 8.26 19.28
C ARG A 236 -18.97 7.73 17.98
N MET A 237 -18.25 7.87 16.87
CA MET A 237 -18.69 7.36 15.57
C MET A 237 -18.72 5.84 15.55
N ALA A 238 -17.62 5.19 15.91
CA ALA A 238 -17.53 3.73 15.98
C ALA A 238 -18.54 3.11 16.94
N GLY A 239 -18.74 3.72 18.12
CA GLY A 239 -19.72 3.26 19.14
C GLY A 239 -21.18 3.34 18.70
N ARG A 240 -21.49 4.01 17.57
CA ARG A 240 -22.84 4.06 16.99
C ARG A 240 -23.02 3.06 15.84
N SER A 241 -21.96 2.36 15.43
CA SER A 241 -21.99 1.38 14.34
C SER A 241 -22.76 0.12 14.72
N ASP A 242 -23.24 -0.60 13.70
CA ASP A 242 -23.84 -1.91 13.90
C ASP A 242 -22.79 -2.92 14.37
N ASP A 243 -21.56 -2.81 13.89
CA ASP A 243 -20.44 -3.67 14.26
C ASP A 243 -20.07 -3.54 15.74
N TYR A 244 -20.14 -2.35 16.34
CA TYR A 244 -19.92 -2.18 17.78
C TYR A 244 -20.99 -2.94 18.59
N ARG A 245 -22.27 -2.84 18.19
CA ARG A 245 -23.38 -3.55 18.86
C ARG A 245 -23.20 -5.06 18.75
N GLU A 246 -22.84 -5.54 17.56
CA GLU A 246 -22.54 -6.96 17.32
C GLU A 246 -21.34 -7.42 18.16
N GLY A 247 -20.25 -6.65 18.17
CA GLY A 247 -19.04 -6.98 18.94
C GLY A 247 -19.32 -7.15 20.41
N VAL A 248 -20.07 -6.23 21.03
CA VAL A 248 -20.48 -6.30 22.44
C VAL A 248 -21.40 -7.49 22.68
N SER A 249 -22.40 -7.68 21.82
CA SER A 249 -23.36 -8.80 21.94
C SER A 249 -22.66 -10.16 21.84
N ALA A 250 -21.77 -10.31 20.86
CA ALA A 250 -21.00 -11.53 20.64
C ALA A 250 -20.07 -11.83 21.85
N PHE A 251 -19.39 -10.80 22.36
CA PHE A 251 -18.52 -10.93 23.53
C PHE A 251 -19.28 -11.41 24.78
N LEU A 252 -20.42 -10.79 25.09
CA LEU A 252 -21.27 -11.19 26.20
C LEU A 252 -21.84 -12.60 26.07
N ALA A 253 -22.20 -12.98 24.83
CA ALA A 253 -22.72 -14.31 24.48
C ALA A 253 -21.61 -15.37 24.31
N LYS A 254 -20.33 -15.01 24.43
CA LYS A 254 -19.16 -15.88 24.19
C LYS A 254 -19.21 -16.62 22.84
N ARG A 255 -19.60 -15.93 21.79
CA ARG A 255 -19.63 -16.42 20.42
C ARG A 255 -18.74 -15.56 19.52
N PRO A 256 -18.28 -16.08 18.35
CA PRO A 256 -17.64 -15.25 17.35
C PRO A 256 -18.57 -14.14 16.84
N PRO A 257 -18.05 -12.90 16.65
CA PRO A 257 -18.83 -11.82 16.05
C PRO A 257 -19.01 -12.02 14.55
N GLN A 258 -20.07 -11.43 14.00
CA GLN A 258 -20.38 -11.40 12.56
C GLN A 258 -20.51 -9.94 12.11
N PHE A 259 -19.36 -9.33 11.81
CA PHE A 259 -19.30 -7.93 11.45
C PHE A 259 -19.80 -7.68 10.02
N SER A 260 -20.63 -6.66 9.86
CA SER A 260 -21.16 -6.20 8.57
C SER A 260 -20.24 -5.19 7.86
N GLY A 261 -19.36 -4.55 8.62
CA GLY A 261 -18.50 -3.47 8.15
C GLY A 261 -19.13 -2.07 8.24
N LYS A 262 -20.29 -1.98 8.94
CA LYS A 262 -21.10 -0.75 9.03
C LYS A 262 -21.34 -0.30 10.47
#